data_f7987c214897d7325fe1d01046d78259
#
_entry.id   f7987c214897d7325fe1d01046d78259
#
_cell.length_a   1.000
_cell.length_b   1.000
_cell.length_c   1.000
_cell.angle_alpha   90.00
_cell.angle_beta   90.00
_cell.angle_gamma   90.00
#
_symmetry.space_group_name_H-M   'P 1'
#
loop_
_entity.id
_entity.type
_entity.pdbx_description
1 polymer ?
#
loop_
_entity_poly.entity_id
_entity_poly.type
_entity_poly.pdbx_seq_one_letter_code
_entity_poly.pdbx_strand_id
1 'polypeptide(L)'
;MTGPYPPLFAVLGAHGGAGTSTLARWWAPAADTGLAWPANTVTTQRVVVAARDCLPGLIAAADRLREWHAGLTPQGVIVVGLVLVPPRPGRVPLSVRRYRSTVAALVGGAVWPVRWHDELLTHELDDLATYTPNDPPPPRRAHLGAAVPVDVYRAGAAITARIAATRPLQPDSTPRRSS
;
A
#
# COMPACT_ATOMS: atom_id res chain seq x y z
N MET A 1 -10.19 5.17 -14.25
CA MET A 1 -10.60 6.60 -14.12
C MET A 1 -9.59 7.27 -13.20
N THR A 2 -8.79 8.18 -13.74
CA THR A 2 -7.84 8.97 -12.96
C THR A 2 -8.64 10.06 -12.25
N GLY A 3 -8.64 10.08 -10.91
CA GLY A 3 -9.27 11.13 -10.14
C GLY A 3 -8.62 12.50 -10.42
N PRO A 4 -9.25 13.62 -10.00
CA PRO A 4 -8.78 14.98 -10.30
C PRO A 4 -7.42 15.33 -9.63
N TYR A 5 -6.92 14.48 -8.75
CA TYR A 5 -5.66 14.68 -8.05
C TYR A 5 -4.67 13.55 -8.34
N PRO A 6 -3.36 13.84 -8.42
CA PRO A 6 -2.35 12.80 -8.58
C PRO A 6 -2.38 11.83 -7.38
N PRO A 7 -2.11 10.54 -7.61
CA PRO A 7 -2.12 9.56 -6.52
C PRO A 7 -1.08 9.90 -5.46
N LEU A 8 -1.43 9.68 -4.20
CA LEU A 8 -0.56 9.94 -3.06
C LEU A 8 0.57 8.91 -2.96
N PHE A 9 0.28 7.67 -3.37
CA PHE A 9 1.24 6.56 -3.39
C PHE A 9 0.90 5.54 -4.48
N ALA A 10 1.89 4.77 -4.87
CA ALA A 10 1.75 3.63 -5.77
C ALA A 10 1.69 2.32 -4.98
N VAL A 11 0.89 1.36 -5.45
CA VAL A 11 0.90 -0.02 -4.98
C VAL A 11 1.67 -0.86 -5.99
N LEU A 12 2.82 -1.36 -5.57
CA LEU A 12 3.72 -2.19 -6.36
C LEU A 12 3.60 -3.64 -5.93
N GLY A 13 3.29 -4.54 -6.83
CA GLY A 13 3.33 -5.98 -6.56
C GLY A 13 4.77 -6.50 -6.49
N ALA A 14 5.07 -7.23 -5.45
CA ALA A 14 6.33 -7.97 -5.38
C ALA A 14 6.37 -9.11 -6.41
N HIS A 15 5.21 -9.65 -6.74
CA HIS A 15 5.01 -10.73 -7.71
C HIS A 15 3.61 -10.65 -8.34
N GLY A 16 3.36 -11.39 -9.42
CA GLY A 16 2.04 -11.51 -10.02
C GLY A 16 1.01 -12.07 -9.03
N GLY A 17 -0.20 -11.51 -9.02
CA GLY A 17 -1.25 -11.92 -8.10
C GLY A 17 -1.08 -11.45 -6.66
N ALA A 18 -0.24 -10.44 -6.40
CA ALA A 18 -0.07 -9.84 -5.07
C ALA A 18 -1.31 -9.07 -4.58
N GLY A 19 -2.29 -8.80 -5.46
CA GLY A 19 -3.52 -8.10 -5.12
C GLY A 19 -3.44 -6.58 -5.30
N THR A 20 -2.50 -6.08 -6.10
CA THR A 20 -2.28 -4.64 -6.33
C THR A 20 -3.53 -3.93 -6.82
N SER A 21 -4.24 -4.49 -7.80
CA SER A 21 -5.43 -3.87 -8.38
C SER A 21 -6.57 -3.76 -7.36
N THR A 22 -6.78 -4.80 -6.55
CA THR A 22 -7.78 -4.77 -5.47
C THR A 22 -7.41 -3.72 -4.40
N LEU A 23 -6.14 -3.66 -3.99
CA LEU A 23 -5.67 -2.68 -3.02
C LEU A 23 -5.77 -1.24 -3.55
N ALA A 24 -5.37 -1.01 -4.81
CA ALA A 24 -5.50 0.30 -5.44
C ALA A 24 -6.95 0.70 -5.67
N ARG A 25 -7.85 -0.26 -5.91
CA ARG A 25 -9.29 0.02 -5.98
C ARG A 25 -9.87 0.42 -4.63
N TRP A 26 -9.45 -0.25 -3.56
CA TRP A 26 -9.91 0.08 -2.20
C TRP A 26 -9.41 1.45 -1.70
N TRP A 27 -8.25 1.92 -2.14
CA TRP A 27 -7.65 3.18 -1.70
C TRP A 27 -7.66 4.23 -2.80
N ALA A 28 -8.61 5.18 -2.76
CA ALA A 28 -8.71 6.26 -3.75
C ALA A 28 -7.39 7.00 -4.02
N PRO A 29 -6.52 7.25 -3.01
CA PRO A 29 -5.26 7.93 -3.23
C PRO A 29 -4.15 7.03 -3.78
N ALA A 30 -4.43 5.77 -4.11
CA ALA A 30 -3.45 4.82 -4.61
C ALA A 30 -3.50 4.67 -6.13
N ALA A 31 -2.35 4.42 -6.74
CA ALA A 31 -2.23 3.97 -8.13
C ALA A 31 -1.74 2.54 -8.19
N ASP A 32 -2.31 1.70 -9.05
CA ASP A 32 -1.79 0.38 -9.38
C ASP A 32 -0.64 0.52 -10.37
N THR A 33 0.56 0.08 -10.02
CA THR A 33 1.72 0.05 -10.92
C THR A 33 2.08 -1.38 -11.36
N GLY A 34 1.27 -2.36 -11.00
CA GLY A 34 1.52 -3.76 -11.30
C GLY A 34 2.85 -4.19 -10.68
N LEU A 35 3.79 -4.63 -11.53
CA LEU A 35 5.13 -5.08 -11.11
C LEU A 35 6.23 -4.05 -11.37
N ALA A 36 5.90 -2.90 -11.94
CA ALA A 36 6.88 -1.90 -12.33
C ALA A 36 7.06 -0.82 -11.27
N TRP A 37 8.30 -0.47 -10.96
CA TRP A 37 8.60 0.69 -10.14
C TRP A 37 8.10 1.97 -10.85
N PRO A 38 7.49 2.93 -10.12
CA PRO A 38 7.06 4.19 -10.73
C PRO A 38 8.29 5.00 -11.17
N ALA A 39 8.43 5.21 -12.49
CA ALA A 39 9.56 5.92 -13.06
C ALA A 39 9.26 7.39 -13.37
N ASN A 40 7.99 7.78 -13.43
CA ASN A 40 7.60 9.15 -13.77
C ASN A 40 7.61 10.05 -12.53
N THR A 41 8.48 11.05 -12.51
CA THR A 41 8.61 12.03 -11.42
C THR A 41 7.42 12.99 -11.29
N VAL A 42 6.56 13.08 -12.31
CA VAL A 42 5.33 13.90 -12.27
C VAL A 42 4.22 13.21 -11.48
N THR A 43 4.33 11.89 -11.30
CA THR A 43 3.43 11.09 -10.46
C THR A 43 4.03 10.84 -9.09
N THR A 44 3.36 10.04 -8.25
CA THR A 44 3.93 9.68 -6.96
C THR A 44 5.11 8.73 -7.10
N GLN A 45 6.18 9.00 -6.36
CA GLN A 45 7.31 8.10 -6.16
C GLN A 45 7.27 7.37 -4.80
N ARG A 46 6.22 7.60 -4.02
CA ARG A 46 5.98 6.87 -2.77
C ARG A 46 5.35 5.53 -3.10
N VAL A 47 5.96 4.45 -2.62
CA VAL A 47 5.58 3.08 -2.97
C VAL A 47 5.22 2.28 -1.74
N VAL A 48 4.10 1.60 -1.80
CA VAL A 48 3.73 0.53 -0.88
C VAL A 48 3.88 -0.79 -1.63
N VAL A 49 4.76 -1.66 -1.15
CA VAL A 49 4.95 -2.98 -1.74
C VAL A 49 3.83 -3.90 -1.27
N ALA A 50 3.21 -4.63 -2.18
CA ALA A 50 2.19 -5.64 -1.89
C ALA A 50 2.72 -7.04 -2.16
N ALA A 51 2.50 -7.98 -1.23
CA ALA A 51 2.91 -9.37 -1.39
C ALA A 51 1.92 -10.33 -0.73
N ARG A 52 1.89 -11.58 -1.19
CA ARG A 52 1.18 -12.64 -0.48
C ARG A 52 1.93 -13.03 0.80
N ASP A 53 1.19 -13.19 1.92
CA ASP A 53 1.73 -13.62 3.22
C ASP A 53 2.01 -15.13 3.23
N CYS A 54 2.90 -15.54 2.34
CA CYS A 54 3.43 -16.89 2.20
C CYS A 54 4.92 -16.80 1.86
N LEU A 55 5.66 -17.89 2.01
CA LEU A 55 7.11 -17.86 1.83
C LEU A 55 7.54 -17.33 0.44
N PRO A 56 6.98 -17.79 -0.70
CA PRO A 56 7.34 -17.24 -2.01
C PRO A 56 7.03 -15.74 -2.14
N GLY A 57 5.89 -15.28 -1.62
CA GLY A 57 5.51 -13.87 -1.66
C GLY A 57 6.44 -12.99 -0.82
N LEU A 58 6.83 -13.46 0.37
CA LEU A 58 7.76 -12.74 1.24
C LEU A 58 9.18 -12.71 0.67
N ILE A 59 9.62 -13.77 -0.03
CA ILE A 59 10.91 -13.78 -0.73
C ILE A 59 10.89 -12.71 -1.82
N ALA A 60 9.87 -12.71 -2.67
CA ALA A 60 9.73 -11.70 -3.72
C ALA A 60 9.67 -10.27 -3.15
N ALA A 61 8.96 -10.06 -2.02
CA ALA A 61 8.96 -8.77 -1.33
C ALA A 61 10.35 -8.38 -0.84
N ALA A 62 11.09 -9.32 -0.24
CA ALA A 62 12.45 -9.06 0.22
C ALA A 62 13.37 -8.66 -0.94
N ASP A 63 13.23 -9.28 -2.12
CA ASP A 63 14.04 -8.95 -3.29
C ASP A 63 13.73 -7.53 -3.79
N ARG A 64 12.45 -7.14 -3.88
CA ARG A 64 12.06 -5.77 -4.20
C ARG A 64 12.60 -4.73 -3.22
N LEU A 65 12.54 -5.04 -1.94
CA LEU A 65 13.06 -4.15 -0.90
C LEU A 65 14.58 -4.03 -0.95
N ARG A 66 15.30 -5.12 -1.28
CA ARG A 66 16.75 -5.10 -1.51
C ARG A 66 17.14 -4.29 -2.75
N GLU A 67 16.38 -4.41 -3.86
CA GLU A 67 16.55 -3.54 -5.04
C GLU A 67 16.50 -2.06 -4.64
N TRP A 68 15.52 -1.68 -3.83
CA TRP A 68 15.38 -0.31 -3.34
C TRP A 68 16.55 0.11 -2.44
N HIS A 69 16.94 -0.70 -1.46
CA HIS A 69 18.07 -0.40 -0.59
C HIS A 69 19.41 -0.32 -1.34
N ALA A 70 19.54 -1.07 -2.42
CA ALA A 70 20.73 -1.04 -3.28
C ALA A 70 20.75 0.14 -4.27
N GLY A 71 19.71 0.99 -4.28
CA GLY A 71 19.60 2.10 -5.23
C GLY A 71 19.33 1.68 -6.68
N LEU A 72 18.83 0.46 -6.89
CA LEU A 72 18.52 -0.10 -8.21
C LEU A 72 17.11 0.26 -8.70
N THR A 73 16.41 1.16 -8.01
CA THR A 73 15.10 1.67 -8.39
C THR A 73 15.21 3.03 -9.08
N PRO A 74 14.17 3.48 -9.81
CA PRO A 74 14.16 4.84 -10.35
C PRO A 74 14.43 5.89 -9.29
N GLN A 75 15.12 6.95 -9.67
CA GLN A 75 15.51 8.03 -8.76
C GLN A 75 14.28 8.64 -8.06
N GLY A 76 14.36 8.85 -6.75
CA GLY A 76 13.31 9.46 -5.94
C GLY A 76 12.27 8.48 -5.41
N VAL A 77 12.34 7.19 -5.75
CA VAL A 77 11.46 6.18 -5.18
C VAL A 77 11.68 6.04 -3.68
N ILE A 78 10.60 6.16 -2.91
CA ILE A 78 10.58 6.00 -1.47
C ILE A 78 9.61 4.87 -1.12
N VAL A 79 10.11 3.79 -0.55
CA VAL A 79 9.24 2.72 -0.04
C VAL A 79 8.66 3.14 1.31
N VAL A 80 7.33 3.26 1.36
CA VAL A 80 6.57 3.62 2.55
C VAL A 80 6.43 2.44 3.49
N GLY A 81 6.26 1.23 2.95
CA GLY A 81 6.12 0.00 3.71
C GLY A 81 5.58 -1.16 2.88
N LEU A 82 5.14 -2.19 3.58
CA LEU A 82 4.71 -3.48 3.00
C LEU A 82 3.26 -3.81 3.40
N VAL A 83 2.43 -4.14 2.43
CA VAL A 83 1.11 -4.71 2.64
C VAL A 83 1.15 -6.21 2.39
N LEU A 84 0.64 -6.98 3.34
CA LEU A 84 0.59 -8.42 3.27
C LEU A 84 -0.85 -8.90 3.06
N VAL A 85 -1.06 -9.62 1.98
CA VAL A 85 -2.35 -10.17 1.57
C VAL A 85 -2.32 -11.68 1.79
N PRO A 86 -3.27 -12.28 2.52
CA PRO A 86 -3.25 -13.71 2.76
C PRO A 86 -3.44 -14.48 1.43
N PRO A 87 -2.73 -15.60 1.23
CA PRO A 87 -2.90 -16.42 0.03
C PRO A 87 -4.18 -17.26 0.07
N ARG A 88 -4.74 -17.46 1.26
CA ARG A 88 -5.93 -18.28 1.54
C ARG A 88 -6.49 -17.92 2.93
N PRO A 89 -7.73 -18.33 3.26
CA PRO A 89 -8.24 -18.23 4.62
C PRO A 89 -7.42 -19.09 5.59
N GLY A 90 -7.45 -18.73 6.87
CA GLY A 90 -6.80 -19.48 7.94
C GLY A 90 -5.53 -18.83 8.50
N ARG A 91 -4.81 -19.58 9.33
CA ARG A 91 -3.63 -19.08 10.04
C ARG A 91 -2.38 -19.18 9.17
N VAL A 92 -1.53 -18.19 9.30
CA VAL A 92 -0.19 -18.18 8.70
C VAL A 92 0.73 -19.10 9.51
N PRO A 93 1.45 -20.06 8.89
CA PRO A 93 2.40 -20.94 9.57
C PRO A 93 3.50 -20.19 10.33
N LEU A 94 4.01 -20.80 11.40
CA LEU A 94 5.04 -20.18 12.24
C LEU A 94 6.32 -19.83 11.47
N SER A 95 6.74 -20.70 10.56
CA SER A 95 7.91 -20.48 9.69
C SER A 95 7.74 -19.22 8.82
N VAL A 96 6.57 -19.03 8.24
CA VAL A 96 6.24 -17.85 7.44
C VAL A 96 6.24 -16.60 8.32
N ARG A 97 5.65 -16.66 9.53
CA ARG A 97 5.65 -15.54 10.46
C ARG A 97 7.06 -15.13 10.90
N ARG A 98 7.97 -16.09 11.10
CA ARG A 98 9.38 -15.82 11.39
C ARG A 98 10.05 -15.10 10.23
N TYR A 99 9.89 -15.60 9.00
CA TYR A 99 10.47 -14.96 7.84
C TYR A 99 9.88 -13.57 7.57
N ARG A 100 8.58 -13.39 7.81
CA ARG A 100 7.92 -12.07 7.76
C ARG A 100 8.60 -11.04 8.68
N SER A 101 9.02 -11.42 9.88
CA SER A 101 9.74 -10.52 10.79
C SER A 101 11.05 -10.02 10.18
N THR A 102 11.78 -10.90 9.46
CA THR A 102 13.00 -10.52 8.74
C THR A 102 12.70 -9.52 7.62
N VAL A 103 11.63 -9.76 6.83
CA VAL A 103 11.24 -8.84 5.75
C VAL A 103 10.74 -7.51 6.32
N ALA A 104 9.99 -7.53 7.44
CA ALA A 104 9.51 -6.34 8.12
C ALA A 104 10.64 -5.39 8.53
N ALA A 105 11.80 -5.92 8.92
CA ALA A 105 12.96 -5.10 9.26
C ALA A 105 13.45 -4.24 8.10
N LEU A 106 13.29 -4.69 6.84
CA LEU A 106 13.68 -3.95 5.65
C LEU A 106 12.84 -2.67 5.42
N VAL A 107 11.67 -2.57 6.05
CA VAL A 107 10.79 -1.39 6.00
C VAL A 107 10.61 -0.72 7.35
N GLY A 108 11.54 -0.96 8.29
CA GLY A 108 11.47 -0.40 9.65
C GLY A 108 10.20 -0.80 10.41
N GLY A 109 9.69 -2.00 10.19
CA GLY A 109 8.47 -2.50 10.82
C GLY A 109 7.15 -2.00 10.21
N ALA A 110 7.20 -1.19 9.16
CA ALA A 110 6.01 -0.66 8.49
C ALA A 110 5.33 -1.76 7.65
N VAL A 111 4.56 -2.61 8.30
CA VAL A 111 3.85 -3.74 7.68
C VAL A 111 2.38 -3.68 8.05
N TRP A 112 1.52 -3.76 7.05
CA TRP A 112 0.06 -3.71 7.21
C TRP A 112 -0.56 -5.00 6.65
N PRO A 113 -0.93 -5.96 7.50
CA PRO A 113 -1.63 -7.15 7.06
C PRO A 113 -3.10 -6.81 6.80
N VAL A 114 -3.62 -7.25 5.67
CA VAL A 114 -5.06 -7.31 5.40
C VAL A 114 -5.55 -8.74 5.62
N ARG A 115 -6.86 -8.92 5.74
CA ARG A 115 -7.47 -10.24 5.95
C ARG A 115 -7.91 -10.85 4.63
N TRP A 116 -8.25 -12.12 4.70
CA TRP A 116 -8.99 -12.78 3.63
C TRP A 116 -10.47 -12.34 3.70
N HIS A 117 -11.02 -11.96 2.55
CA HIS A 117 -12.41 -11.56 2.39
C HIS A 117 -13.04 -12.46 1.32
N ASP A 118 -13.90 -13.41 1.77
CA ASP A 118 -14.54 -14.39 0.88
C ASP A 118 -15.42 -13.71 -0.19
N GLU A 119 -15.99 -12.56 0.14
CA GLU A 119 -16.81 -11.78 -0.80
C GLU A 119 -16.06 -11.37 -2.08
N LEU A 120 -14.72 -11.27 -2.03
CA LEU A 120 -13.90 -10.99 -3.23
C LEU A 120 -14.02 -12.07 -4.32
N LEU A 121 -14.47 -13.27 -3.97
CA LEU A 121 -14.69 -14.35 -4.93
C LEU A 121 -15.92 -14.11 -5.83
N THR A 122 -16.81 -13.22 -5.43
CA THR A 122 -18.11 -12.96 -6.08
C THR A 122 -18.32 -11.50 -6.50
N HIS A 123 -17.34 -10.63 -6.27
CA HIS A 123 -17.40 -9.22 -6.65
C HIS A 123 -16.42 -8.93 -7.79
N GLU A 124 -16.85 -8.14 -8.75
CA GLU A 124 -15.97 -7.52 -9.71
C GLU A 124 -15.20 -6.36 -9.08
N LEU A 125 -14.07 -6.01 -9.66
CA LEU A 125 -13.21 -4.96 -9.12
C LEU A 125 -13.92 -3.60 -9.03
N ASP A 126 -14.76 -3.29 -10.03
CA ASP A 126 -15.48 -2.02 -10.12
C ASP A 126 -16.65 -1.92 -9.12
N ASP A 127 -17.13 -3.03 -8.59
CA ASP A 127 -18.18 -3.08 -7.58
C ASP A 127 -17.65 -2.80 -6.16
N LEU A 128 -16.35 -2.84 -5.97
CA LEU A 128 -15.75 -2.63 -4.64
C LEU A 128 -15.85 -1.16 -4.23
N ALA A 129 -16.22 -0.93 -2.97
CA ALA A 129 -16.17 0.38 -2.34
C ALA A 129 -14.73 0.93 -2.31
N THR A 130 -14.63 2.24 -2.21
CA THR A 130 -13.34 2.94 -2.17
C THR A 130 -13.23 3.77 -0.89
N TYR A 131 -12.07 3.75 -0.26
CA TYR A 131 -11.73 4.55 0.91
C TYR A 131 -11.03 5.84 0.50
N THR A 132 -11.44 6.94 1.12
CA THR A 132 -10.78 8.24 1.02
C THR A 132 -10.21 8.64 2.40
N PRO A 133 -9.06 9.34 2.49
CA PRO A 133 -8.39 9.61 3.77
C PRO A 133 -9.22 10.31 4.85
N ASN A 134 -10.29 10.97 4.50
CA ASN A 134 -11.18 11.68 5.42
C ASN A 134 -12.50 10.93 5.70
N ASP A 135 -12.66 9.73 5.16
CA ASP A 135 -13.86 8.94 5.39
C ASP A 135 -13.94 8.50 6.86
N PRO A 136 -15.13 8.45 7.44
CA PRO A 136 -15.32 7.88 8.76
C PRO A 136 -14.99 6.38 8.76
N PRO A 137 -14.65 5.81 9.93
CA PRO A 137 -14.43 4.37 10.04
C PRO A 137 -15.63 3.58 9.52
N PRO A 138 -15.41 2.55 8.68
CA PRO A 138 -16.50 1.76 8.14
C PRO A 138 -17.18 0.93 9.24
N PRO A 139 -18.46 0.58 9.08
CA PRO A 139 -19.15 -0.32 10.00
C PRO A 139 -18.49 -1.71 9.99
N ARG A 140 -18.50 -2.40 11.13
CA ARG A 140 -17.82 -3.69 11.28
C ARG A 140 -18.34 -4.80 10.36
N ARG A 141 -19.57 -4.66 9.90
CA ARG A 141 -20.26 -5.59 8.99
C ARG A 141 -20.86 -4.76 7.85
N ALA A 142 -20.08 -4.56 6.80
CA ALA A 142 -20.54 -3.95 5.57
C ALA A 142 -20.15 -4.87 4.41
N HIS A 143 -21.00 -4.92 3.37
CA HIS A 143 -20.62 -5.58 2.11
C HIS A 143 -19.52 -4.79 1.41
N LEU A 144 -18.65 -5.47 0.69
CA LEU A 144 -17.49 -4.87 0.01
C LEU A 144 -17.85 -3.79 -0.99
N GLY A 145 -19.06 -3.82 -1.56
CA GLY A 145 -19.58 -2.78 -2.44
C GLY A 145 -20.06 -1.52 -1.69
N ALA A 146 -20.39 -1.62 -0.40
CA ALA A 146 -20.89 -0.50 0.39
C ALA A 146 -19.80 0.23 1.18
N ALA A 147 -18.80 -0.51 1.68
CA ALA A 147 -17.66 0.08 2.39
C ALA A 147 -16.45 -0.85 2.34
N VAL A 148 -15.25 -0.26 2.43
CA VAL A 148 -14.01 -1.05 2.54
C VAL A 148 -13.96 -1.80 3.87
N PRO A 149 -13.33 -2.99 3.93
CA PRO A 149 -13.14 -3.70 5.19
C PRO A 149 -12.36 -2.86 6.23
N VAL A 150 -12.67 -3.06 7.51
CA VAL A 150 -12.05 -2.31 8.61
C VAL A 150 -10.52 -2.43 8.64
N ASP A 151 -9.98 -3.59 8.32
CA ASP A 151 -8.52 -3.81 8.24
C ASP A 151 -7.89 -3.08 7.06
N VAL A 152 -8.56 -3.05 5.92
CA VAL A 152 -8.16 -2.28 4.73
C VAL A 152 -8.21 -0.78 5.01
N TYR A 153 -9.28 -0.31 5.66
CA TYR A 153 -9.40 1.08 6.13
C TYR A 153 -8.23 1.45 7.05
N ARG A 154 -7.93 0.63 8.06
CA ARG A 154 -6.83 0.87 8.99
C ARG A 154 -5.48 0.90 8.30
N ALA A 155 -5.25 0.00 7.34
CA ALA A 155 -4.02 -0.01 6.56
C ALA A 155 -3.88 1.28 5.74
N GLY A 156 -4.92 1.69 5.01
CA GLY A 156 -4.94 2.92 4.22
C GLY A 156 -4.71 4.17 5.06
N ALA A 157 -5.36 4.26 6.23
CA ALA A 157 -5.17 5.37 7.18
C ALA A 157 -3.72 5.41 7.72
N ALA A 158 -3.15 4.26 8.08
CA ALA A 158 -1.78 4.17 8.59
C ALA A 158 -0.74 4.52 7.50
N ILE A 159 -0.94 4.08 6.26
CA ILE A 159 -0.11 4.44 5.11
C ILE A 159 -0.14 5.96 4.91
N THR A 160 -1.32 6.56 4.85
CA THR A 160 -1.50 7.99 4.66
C THR A 160 -0.86 8.81 5.77
N ALA A 161 -1.04 8.40 7.04
CA ALA A 161 -0.42 9.04 8.20
C ALA A 161 1.11 8.98 8.13
N ARG A 162 1.68 7.82 7.73
CA ARG A 162 3.12 7.66 7.57
C ARG A 162 3.68 8.56 6.47
N ILE A 163 2.97 8.68 5.34
CA ILE A 163 3.35 9.58 4.25
C ILE A 163 3.33 11.03 4.71
N ALA A 164 2.32 11.43 5.48
CA ALA A 164 2.22 12.79 6.02
C ALA A 164 3.38 13.10 6.98
N ALA A 165 3.75 12.15 7.85
CA ALA A 165 4.85 12.29 8.79
C ALA A 165 6.24 12.40 8.12
N THR A 166 6.40 11.83 6.91
CA THR A 166 7.66 11.87 6.15
C THR A 166 7.74 13.03 5.15
N ARG A 167 6.70 13.87 5.09
CA ARG A 167 6.71 15.07 4.25
C ARG A 167 7.64 16.10 4.86
N PRO A 168 8.66 16.62 4.14
CA PRO A 168 9.47 17.75 4.64
C PRO A 168 8.53 18.90 4.98
N LEU A 169 8.70 19.50 6.16
CA LEU A 169 8.07 20.77 6.48
C LEU A 169 8.52 21.78 5.42
N GLN A 170 7.60 22.25 4.59
CA GLN A 170 7.88 23.38 3.72
C GLN A 170 8.23 24.56 4.65
N PRO A 171 9.40 25.20 4.49
CA PRO A 171 9.68 26.41 5.24
C PRO A 171 8.59 27.42 4.88
N ASP A 172 7.96 27.99 5.92
CA ASP A 172 6.98 29.07 5.81
C ASP A 172 7.50 30.12 4.84
N SER A 173 6.77 30.35 3.76
CA SER A 173 6.98 31.48 2.88
C SER A 173 6.56 32.73 3.63
N THR A 174 7.45 33.25 4.48
CA THR A 174 7.28 34.55 5.11
C THR A 174 7.14 35.60 4.01
N PRO A 175 6.03 36.32 3.90
CA PRO A 175 5.90 37.39 2.92
C PRO A 175 6.93 38.46 3.25
N ARG A 176 7.89 38.71 2.35
CA ARG A 176 8.76 39.88 2.42
C ARG A 176 7.86 41.11 2.43
N ARG A 177 7.80 41.78 3.56
CA ARG A 177 7.29 43.15 3.64
C ARG A 177 8.25 44.03 2.84
N SER A 178 7.76 44.55 1.70
CA SER A 178 8.41 45.61 0.95
C SER A 178 8.26 46.90 1.81
N SER A 179 9.39 47.48 2.17
CA SER A 179 9.50 48.88 2.62
C SER A 179 9.72 49.75 1.42
#